data_c6651dda49aa906d8b709d7923007da1
#
_entry.id   c6651dda49aa906d8b709d7923007da1
#
_cell.length_a   1.000
_cell.length_b   1.000
_cell.length_c   1.000
_cell.angle_alpha   90.00
_cell.angle_beta   90.00
_cell.angle_gamma   90.00
#
_symmetry.space_group_name_H-M   'P 1'
#
loop_
_entity.id
_entity.type
_entity.pdbx_description
1 polymer ?
#
loop_
_entity_poly.entity_id
_entity_poly.type
_entity_poly.pdbx_seq_one_letter_code
_entity_poly.pdbx_strand_id
1 'polypeptide(L)'
;EVETEKETRSAKGGGGATRPAPKRTIGNLPAALPRIEEIIEPDSLICPCGCGVMHKIGEDRSERLDIVPAQLRVIVTVRPKYACRTCTDGVTQAPAPSHLIAGGLPTEATLAHVLVSKYADHLPLYRQSQILARAGLDLHRAVLADWVGKAAFHLKPVVDRLAEHLKRSGKLFMDE
;
A
#
# COMPACT_ATOMS: atom_id res chain seq x y z
N GLU A 1 -29.44 68.86 -4.72
CA GLU A 1 -29.62 67.92 -3.62
C GLU A 1 -29.84 66.57 -4.23
N VAL A 2 -28.82 65.70 -4.17
CA VAL A 2 -28.85 64.33 -4.68
C VAL A 2 -28.69 63.43 -3.45
N GLU A 3 -29.79 62.82 -3.06
CA GLU A 3 -29.80 61.79 -2.00
C GLU A 3 -29.22 60.54 -2.53
N THR A 4 -28.13 60.08 -1.91
CA THR A 4 -27.51 58.81 -2.17
C THR A 4 -28.19 57.72 -1.34
N GLU A 5 -28.99 56.87 -1.96
CA GLU A 5 -29.51 55.64 -1.37
C GLU A 5 -28.38 54.64 -1.19
N LYS A 6 -28.04 54.32 0.05
CA LYS A 6 -27.17 53.22 0.42
C LYS A 6 -27.96 51.90 0.38
N GLU A 7 -27.81 51.14 -0.68
CA GLU A 7 -28.24 49.73 -0.69
C GLU A 7 -27.40 48.90 0.29
N THR A 8 -28.02 48.49 1.36
CA THR A 8 -27.47 47.47 2.28
C THR A 8 -27.62 46.11 1.66
N ARG A 9 -26.55 45.61 1.05
CA ARG A 9 -26.46 44.18 0.65
C ARG A 9 -26.38 43.31 1.90
N SER A 10 -27.50 42.67 2.20
CA SER A 10 -27.59 41.56 3.16
C SER A 10 -26.72 40.40 2.69
N ALA A 11 -25.64 40.11 3.41
CA ALA A 11 -24.80 38.94 3.22
C ALA A 11 -25.58 37.70 3.69
N LYS A 12 -26.16 36.93 2.75
CA LYS A 12 -26.63 35.58 3.03
C LYS A 12 -25.42 34.69 3.33
N GLY A 13 -25.22 34.41 4.62
CA GLY A 13 -24.30 33.37 5.08
C GLY A 13 -24.74 32.01 4.56
N GLY A 14 -24.13 31.54 3.47
CA GLY A 14 -24.24 30.19 3.01
C GLY A 14 -23.50 29.27 4.00
N GLY A 15 -24.25 28.59 4.87
CA GLY A 15 -23.72 27.48 5.68
C GLY A 15 -23.24 26.38 4.75
N GLY A 16 -21.96 26.44 4.37
CA GLY A 16 -21.29 25.36 3.68
C GLY A 16 -21.25 24.15 4.59
N ALA A 17 -22.09 23.17 4.33
CA ALA A 17 -21.97 21.85 4.96
C ALA A 17 -20.54 21.39 4.71
N THR A 18 -19.73 21.37 5.77
CA THR A 18 -18.36 20.84 5.75
C THR A 18 -18.47 19.39 5.30
N ARG A 19 -18.04 19.11 4.06
CA ARG A 19 -17.87 17.73 3.58
C ARG A 19 -17.02 17.01 4.59
N PRO A 20 -17.48 15.87 5.16
CA PRO A 20 -16.66 15.10 6.07
C PRO A 20 -15.36 14.76 5.35
N ALA A 21 -14.23 15.02 6.02
CA ALA A 21 -12.91 14.66 5.50
C ALA A 21 -12.93 13.20 5.06
N PRO A 22 -12.41 12.86 3.87
CA PRO A 22 -12.38 11.49 3.41
C PRO A 22 -11.65 10.66 4.47
N LYS A 23 -12.37 9.69 5.07
CA LYS A 23 -11.77 8.73 5.99
C LYS A 23 -10.64 8.04 5.21
N ARG A 24 -9.41 8.20 5.68
CA ARG A 24 -8.27 7.45 5.14
C ARG A 24 -8.55 5.97 5.39
N THR A 25 -8.96 5.26 4.36
CA THR A 25 -9.19 3.80 4.36
C THR A 25 -7.87 3.01 4.28
N ILE A 26 -6.74 3.73 4.24
CA ILE A 26 -5.40 3.12 4.24
C ILE A 26 -5.14 2.57 5.65
N GLY A 27 -5.18 1.25 5.77
CA GLY A 27 -4.88 0.53 7.01
C GLY A 27 -6.04 -0.26 7.63
N ASN A 28 -7.29 -0.11 7.15
CA ASN A 28 -8.42 -0.93 7.59
C ASN A 28 -8.86 -1.87 6.48
N LEU A 29 -8.30 -3.08 6.48
CA LEU A 29 -8.75 -4.12 5.56
C LEU A 29 -10.05 -4.75 6.08
N PRO A 30 -11.05 -5.06 5.18
CA PRO A 30 -12.31 -5.66 5.59
C PRO A 30 -12.12 -6.94 6.40
N ALA A 31 -12.84 -7.06 7.53
CA ALA A 31 -12.74 -8.21 8.43
C ALA A 31 -13.20 -9.53 7.77
N ALA A 32 -14.04 -9.42 6.73
CA ALA A 32 -14.56 -10.58 5.99
C ALA A 32 -13.50 -11.24 5.07
N LEU A 33 -12.38 -10.56 4.77
CA LEU A 33 -11.33 -11.15 3.95
C LEU A 33 -10.55 -12.21 4.75
N PRO A 34 -10.24 -13.38 4.15
CA PRO A 34 -9.43 -14.39 4.81
C PRO A 34 -8.04 -13.83 5.11
N ARG A 35 -7.53 -14.11 6.32
CA ARG A 35 -6.21 -13.69 6.79
C ARG A 35 -5.29 -14.91 6.88
N ILE A 36 -4.14 -14.80 6.24
CA ILE A 36 -3.08 -15.79 6.33
C ILE A 36 -1.98 -15.17 7.18
N GLU A 37 -1.68 -15.79 8.32
CA GLU A 37 -0.62 -15.33 9.20
C GLU A 37 0.72 -15.91 8.76
N GLU A 38 1.69 -15.04 8.60
CA GLU A 38 3.09 -15.39 8.31
C GLU A 38 3.92 -14.90 9.49
N ILE A 39 4.46 -15.83 10.27
CA ILE A 39 5.26 -15.52 11.46
C ILE A 39 6.73 -15.49 11.05
N ILE A 40 7.37 -14.34 11.25
CA ILE A 40 8.79 -14.13 10.96
C ILE A 40 9.52 -14.09 12.29
N GLU A 41 10.26 -15.17 12.58
CA GLU A 41 11.09 -15.27 13.77
C GLU A 41 12.50 -14.71 13.49
N PRO A 42 13.20 -14.19 14.52
CA PRO A 42 14.60 -13.82 14.39
C PRO A 42 15.49 -15.06 14.22
N ASP A 43 16.63 -14.91 13.56
CA ASP A 43 17.58 -16.00 13.29
C ASP A 43 18.12 -16.68 14.55
N SER A 44 18.15 -15.98 15.68
CA SER A 44 18.57 -16.50 16.96
C SER A 44 17.75 -15.92 18.12
N LEU A 45 17.33 -16.79 19.02
CA LEU A 45 16.68 -16.41 20.28
C LEU A 45 17.65 -16.40 21.44
N ILE A 46 18.94 -16.58 21.21
CA ILE A 46 19.96 -16.53 22.28
C ILE A 46 20.28 -15.06 22.57
N CYS A 47 20.23 -14.70 23.87
CA CYS A 47 20.58 -13.34 24.28
C CYS A 47 22.07 -13.07 23.97
N PRO A 48 22.41 -11.91 23.37
CA PRO A 48 23.81 -11.52 23.12
C PRO A 48 24.69 -11.48 24.37
N CYS A 49 24.09 -11.32 25.57
CA CYS A 49 24.80 -11.35 26.86
C CYS A 49 25.17 -12.78 27.31
N GLY A 50 24.73 -13.84 26.61
CA GLY A 50 24.95 -15.24 27.01
C GLY A 50 24.09 -15.75 28.16
N CYS A 51 23.11 -14.96 28.65
CA CYS A 51 22.27 -15.32 29.80
C CYS A 51 21.27 -16.46 29.52
N GLY A 52 21.06 -16.86 28.24
CA GLY A 52 20.15 -17.93 27.83
C GLY A 52 19.16 -17.50 26.75
N VAL A 53 18.07 -18.25 26.61
CA VAL A 53 17.04 -18.01 25.60
C VAL A 53 16.12 -16.85 25.99
N MET A 54 15.89 -15.93 25.09
CA MET A 54 14.97 -14.80 25.29
C MET A 54 13.50 -15.27 25.24
N HIS A 55 12.62 -14.58 25.97
CA HIS A 55 11.18 -14.86 25.95
C HIS A 55 10.45 -13.78 25.15
N LYS A 56 9.35 -14.19 24.53
CA LYS A 56 8.45 -13.28 23.78
C LYS A 56 7.81 -12.26 24.73
N ILE A 57 7.94 -10.97 24.42
CA ILE A 57 7.37 -9.86 25.19
C ILE A 57 6.24 -9.14 24.46
N GLY A 58 6.12 -9.38 23.14
CA GLY A 58 5.12 -8.77 22.30
C GLY A 58 5.32 -9.14 20.84
N GLU A 59 4.51 -8.58 19.99
CA GLU A 59 4.61 -8.76 18.54
C GLU A 59 4.15 -7.49 17.82
N ASP A 60 4.76 -7.18 16.70
CA ASP A 60 4.24 -6.19 15.76
C ASP A 60 3.47 -6.92 14.65
N ARG A 61 2.24 -6.51 14.43
CA ARG A 61 1.39 -7.05 13.37
C ARG A 61 1.21 -6.02 12.28
N SER A 62 1.46 -6.41 11.05
CA SER A 62 1.20 -5.59 9.87
C SER A 62 0.33 -6.37 8.89
N GLU A 63 -0.66 -5.70 8.30
CA GLU A 63 -1.57 -6.29 7.33
C GLU A 63 -1.26 -5.78 5.93
N ARG A 64 -1.22 -6.68 4.96
CA ARG A 64 -1.03 -6.37 3.54
C ARG A 64 -2.09 -7.08 2.72
N LEU A 65 -2.63 -6.37 1.72
CA LEU A 65 -3.55 -6.97 0.77
C LEU A 65 -2.78 -7.83 -0.23
N ASP A 66 -3.17 -9.08 -0.33
CA ASP A 66 -2.69 -10.01 -1.34
C ASP A 66 -3.82 -10.45 -2.28
N ILE A 67 -3.48 -10.90 -3.49
CA ILE A 67 -4.42 -11.41 -4.47
C ILE A 67 -3.92 -12.74 -5.04
N VAL A 68 -4.78 -13.74 -4.95
CA VAL A 68 -4.67 -14.94 -5.77
C VAL A 68 -5.71 -14.79 -6.89
N PRO A 69 -5.46 -15.25 -8.13
CA PRO A 69 -6.44 -15.12 -9.19
C PRO A 69 -7.85 -15.50 -8.72
N ALA A 70 -8.80 -14.57 -8.87
CA ALA A 70 -10.18 -14.66 -8.40
C ALA A 70 -10.40 -14.64 -6.87
N GLN A 71 -9.38 -14.43 -6.03
CA GLN A 71 -9.55 -14.33 -4.58
C GLN A 71 -8.70 -13.19 -3.98
N LEU A 72 -9.35 -12.30 -3.23
CA LEU A 72 -8.67 -11.34 -2.38
C LEU A 72 -8.39 -11.97 -1.01
N ARG A 73 -7.18 -11.77 -0.49
CA ARG A 73 -6.76 -12.22 0.84
C ARG A 73 -5.87 -11.19 1.50
N VAL A 74 -5.78 -11.24 2.82
CA VAL A 74 -4.90 -10.37 3.60
C VAL A 74 -3.72 -11.20 4.10
N ILE A 75 -2.50 -10.73 3.84
CA ILE A 75 -1.29 -11.28 4.44
C ILE A 75 -1.02 -10.52 5.74
N VAL A 76 -1.03 -11.22 6.86
CA VAL A 76 -0.72 -10.65 8.18
C VAL A 76 0.69 -11.09 8.56
N THR A 77 1.63 -10.15 8.51
CA THR A 77 3.01 -10.41 8.94
C THR A 77 3.13 -10.15 10.44
N VAL A 78 3.41 -11.19 11.20
CA VAL A 78 3.59 -11.14 12.65
C VAL A 78 5.08 -11.23 12.96
N ARG A 79 5.63 -10.22 13.64
CA ARG A 79 7.04 -10.19 14.06
C ARG A 79 7.11 -10.14 15.57
N PRO A 80 7.30 -11.29 16.26
CA PRO A 80 7.43 -11.35 17.71
C PRO A 80 8.65 -10.57 18.20
N LYS A 81 8.52 -9.98 19.38
CA LYS A 81 9.61 -9.32 20.10
C LYS A 81 10.01 -10.18 21.30
N TYR A 82 11.29 -10.45 21.41
CA TYR A 82 11.85 -11.28 22.49
C TYR A 82 12.77 -10.45 23.38
N ALA A 83 12.65 -10.62 24.66
CA ALA A 83 13.52 -9.99 25.66
C ALA A 83 14.17 -11.02 26.56
N CYS A 84 15.37 -10.71 27.04
CA CYS A 84 16.02 -11.51 28.07
C CYS A 84 15.38 -11.23 29.45
N ARG A 85 15.10 -12.26 30.24
CA ARG A 85 14.57 -12.09 31.60
C ARG A 85 15.65 -11.67 32.62
N THR A 86 16.90 -11.90 32.30
CA THR A 86 18.04 -11.68 33.24
C THR A 86 18.68 -10.33 33.01
N CYS A 87 18.76 -9.84 31.76
CA CYS A 87 19.27 -8.51 31.48
C CYS A 87 18.14 -7.63 30.86
N THR A 88 18.14 -6.34 31.20
CA THR A 88 17.14 -5.37 30.73
C THR A 88 17.46 -4.79 29.33
N ASP A 89 18.65 -5.06 28.77
CA ASP A 89 19.19 -4.36 27.61
C ASP A 89 18.99 -5.07 26.28
N GLY A 90 18.51 -6.32 26.28
CA GLY A 90 18.39 -7.14 25.07
C GLY A 90 16.94 -7.32 24.60
N VAL A 91 16.51 -6.58 23.57
CA VAL A 91 15.30 -6.88 22.80
C VAL A 91 15.67 -7.27 21.38
N THR A 92 15.20 -8.43 20.95
CA THR A 92 15.43 -8.93 19.58
C THR A 92 14.10 -9.10 18.85
N GLN A 93 14.06 -8.64 17.61
CA GLN A 93 12.92 -8.80 16.70
C GLN A 93 13.48 -9.04 15.30
N ALA A 94 12.81 -9.87 14.50
CA ALA A 94 13.17 -10.04 13.09
C ALA A 94 13.06 -8.71 12.33
N PRO A 95 13.96 -8.42 11.38
CA PRO A 95 13.83 -7.24 10.54
C PRO A 95 12.51 -7.26 9.77
N ALA A 96 11.96 -6.09 9.47
CA ALA A 96 10.78 -6.02 8.62
C ALA A 96 11.16 -6.46 7.18
N PRO A 97 10.33 -7.30 6.53
CA PRO A 97 10.56 -7.63 5.13
C PRO A 97 10.52 -6.37 4.28
N SER A 98 11.41 -6.30 3.28
CA SER A 98 11.40 -5.21 2.31
C SER A 98 10.23 -5.40 1.35
N HIS A 99 9.50 -4.31 1.08
CA HIS A 99 8.38 -4.30 0.15
C HIS A 99 8.62 -3.26 -0.95
N LEU A 100 8.07 -3.50 -2.13
CA LEU A 100 8.19 -2.58 -3.26
C LEU A 100 7.67 -1.17 -2.90
N ILE A 101 6.58 -1.11 -2.13
CA ILE A 101 6.04 0.12 -1.55
C ILE A 101 6.20 0.05 -0.04
N ALA A 102 7.16 0.78 0.50
CA ALA A 102 7.40 0.82 1.95
C ALA A 102 6.14 1.30 2.70
N GLY A 103 5.70 0.52 3.70
CA GLY A 103 4.46 0.79 4.44
C GLY A 103 3.19 0.74 3.57
N GLY A 104 3.29 0.21 2.36
CA GLY A 104 2.17 0.10 1.42
C GLY A 104 1.21 -1.03 1.76
N LEU A 105 -0.06 -0.84 1.37
CA LEU A 105 -1.11 -1.84 1.52
C LEU A 105 -0.96 -3.04 0.58
N PRO A 106 -0.56 -2.87 -0.73
CA PRO A 106 -0.55 -3.97 -1.69
C PRO A 106 0.69 -4.85 -1.53
N THR A 107 0.52 -6.14 -1.79
CA THR A 107 1.63 -7.04 -2.10
C THR A 107 2.10 -6.83 -3.54
N GLU A 108 3.24 -7.36 -3.89
CA GLU A 108 3.78 -7.37 -5.26
C GLU A 108 2.81 -8.05 -6.24
N ALA A 109 2.12 -9.12 -5.79
CA ALA A 109 1.09 -9.81 -6.58
C ALA A 109 -0.11 -8.90 -6.87
N THR A 110 -0.56 -8.11 -5.88
CA THR A 110 -1.63 -7.13 -6.08
C THR A 110 -1.22 -6.03 -7.05
N LEU A 111 0.02 -5.53 -6.95
CA LEU A 111 0.56 -4.53 -7.88
C LEU A 111 0.61 -5.09 -9.30
N ALA A 112 1.13 -6.30 -9.49
CA ALA A 112 1.16 -6.97 -10.78
C ALA A 112 -0.24 -7.12 -11.38
N HIS A 113 -1.23 -7.55 -10.58
CA HIS A 113 -2.62 -7.66 -11.02
C HIS A 113 -3.18 -6.32 -11.51
N VAL A 114 -2.97 -5.23 -10.76
CA VAL A 114 -3.44 -3.89 -11.15
C VAL A 114 -2.79 -3.43 -12.45
N LEU A 115 -1.48 -3.67 -12.63
CA LEU A 115 -0.74 -3.30 -13.83
C LEU A 115 -1.19 -4.11 -15.06
N VAL A 116 -1.26 -5.43 -14.94
CA VAL A 116 -1.71 -6.33 -16.01
C VAL A 116 -3.13 -5.96 -16.43
N SER A 117 -4.05 -5.86 -15.46
CA SER A 117 -5.43 -5.45 -15.75
C SER A 117 -5.52 -4.09 -16.43
N LYS A 118 -4.66 -3.13 -16.09
CA LYS A 118 -4.66 -1.81 -16.70
C LYS A 118 -4.10 -1.81 -18.13
N TYR A 119 -2.94 -2.46 -18.33
CA TYR A 119 -2.16 -2.30 -19.56
C TYR A 119 -2.33 -3.46 -20.54
N ALA A 120 -2.50 -4.69 -20.05
CA ALA A 120 -2.73 -5.85 -20.91
C ALA A 120 -4.24 -6.07 -21.17
N ASP A 121 -5.08 -5.91 -20.13
CA ASP A 121 -6.53 -6.14 -20.25
C ASP A 121 -7.31 -4.85 -20.56
N HIS A 122 -6.64 -3.72 -20.75
CA HIS A 122 -7.22 -2.40 -21.02
C HIS A 122 -8.31 -1.97 -20.03
N LEU A 123 -8.22 -2.44 -18.75
CA LEU A 123 -9.19 -2.17 -17.72
C LEU A 123 -8.86 -0.86 -16.98
N PRO A 124 -9.64 0.23 -17.15
CA PRO A 124 -9.36 1.50 -16.49
C PRO A 124 -9.37 1.38 -14.97
N LEU A 125 -8.53 2.18 -14.28
CA LEU A 125 -8.42 2.13 -12.81
C LEU A 125 -9.75 2.40 -12.09
N TYR A 126 -10.64 3.26 -12.64
CA TYR A 126 -11.94 3.48 -12.04
C TYR A 126 -12.81 2.22 -12.07
N ARG A 127 -12.69 1.39 -13.11
CA ARG A 127 -13.41 0.13 -13.21
C ARG A 127 -12.82 -0.93 -12.29
N GLN A 128 -11.51 -0.97 -12.15
CA GLN A 128 -10.84 -1.81 -11.15
C GLN A 128 -11.29 -1.44 -9.73
N SER A 129 -11.35 -0.13 -9.41
CA SER A 129 -11.88 0.36 -8.12
C SER A 129 -13.31 -0.14 -7.87
N GLN A 130 -14.19 -0.12 -8.88
CA GLN A 130 -15.55 -0.65 -8.75
C GLN A 130 -15.58 -2.18 -8.57
N ILE A 131 -14.67 -2.92 -9.22
CA ILE A 131 -14.57 -4.37 -9.05
C ILE A 131 -14.15 -4.70 -7.61
N LEU A 132 -13.13 -4.01 -7.10
CA LEU A 132 -12.65 -4.16 -5.72
C LEU A 132 -13.74 -3.79 -4.71
N ALA A 133 -14.51 -2.73 -4.95
CA ALA A 133 -15.63 -2.34 -4.09
C ALA A 133 -16.72 -3.44 -4.02
N ARG A 134 -17.03 -4.12 -5.13
CA ARG A 134 -17.95 -5.28 -5.12
C ARG A 134 -17.42 -6.47 -4.31
N ALA A 135 -16.09 -6.60 -4.21
CA ALA A 135 -15.42 -7.59 -3.36
C ALA A 135 -15.28 -7.14 -1.90
N GLY A 136 -15.88 -5.98 -1.52
CA GLY A 136 -15.83 -5.44 -0.16
C GLY A 136 -14.60 -4.57 0.14
N LEU A 137 -13.79 -4.25 -0.88
CA LEU A 137 -12.59 -3.41 -0.73
C LEU A 137 -12.80 -2.06 -1.41
N ASP A 138 -13.14 -1.04 -0.61
CA ASP A 138 -13.33 0.33 -1.12
C ASP A 138 -11.99 1.06 -1.26
N LEU A 139 -11.43 1.06 -2.46
CA LEU A 139 -10.21 1.76 -2.82
C LEU A 139 -10.49 2.82 -3.88
N HIS A 140 -10.20 4.07 -3.54
CA HIS A 140 -10.33 5.16 -4.50
C HIS A 140 -9.32 5.01 -5.65
N ARG A 141 -9.74 5.33 -6.89
CA ARG A 141 -8.90 5.24 -8.10
C ARG A 141 -7.55 5.96 -7.98
N ALA A 142 -7.45 7.03 -7.16
CA ALA A 142 -6.20 7.75 -6.95
C ALA A 142 -5.16 6.89 -6.21
N VAL A 143 -5.58 5.99 -5.32
CA VAL A 143 -4.70 5.04 -4.64
C VAL A 143 -4.12 4.05 -5.65
N LEU A 144 -4.96 3.52 -6.55
CA LEU A 144 -4.49 2.63 -7.61
C LEU A 144 -3.53 3.36 -8.58
N ALA A 145 -3.78 4.64 -8.88
CA ALA A 145 -2.90 5.45 -9.70
C ALA A 145 -1.53 5.69 -9.03
N ASP A 146 -1.50 5.94 -7.72
CA ASP A 146 -0.27 6.05 -6.94
C ASP A 146 0.54 4.73 -6.97
N TRP A 147 -0.14 3.58 -6.83
CA TRP A 147 0.51 2.27 -6.96
C TRP A 147 1.13 2.05 -8.34
N VAL A 148 0.41 2.41 -9.40
CA VAL A 148 0.93 2.32 -10.77
C VAL A 148 2.17 3.21 -10.94
N GLY A 149 2.15 4.44 -10.43
CA GLY A 149 3.29 5.36 -10.48
C GLY A 149 4.52 4.81 -9.74
N LYS A 150 4.34 4.27 -8.54
CA LYS A 150 5.42 3.66 -7.76
C LYS A 150 5.98 2.41 -8.44
N ALA A 151 5.12 1.55 -8.97
CA ALA A 151 5.56 0.37 -9.71
C ALA A 151 6.32 0.75 -10.98
N ALA A 152 5.88 1.77 -11.72
CA ALA A 152 6.57 2.28 -12.90
C ALA A 152 7.99 2.78 -12.57
N PHE A 153 8.17 3.45 -11.42
CA PHE A 153 9.50 3.86 -10.94
C PHE A 153 10.43 2.65 -10.76
N HIS A 154 9.95 1.57 -10.14
CA HIS A 154 10.74 0.35 -9.93
C HIS A 154 11.00 -0.43 -11.23
N LEU A 155 10.10 -0.35 -12.22
CA LEU A 155 10.26 -0.99 -13.52
C LEU A 155 11.17 -0.19 -14.46
N LYS A 156 11.43 1.08 -14.17
CA LYS A 156 12.23 1.96 -15.04
C LYS A 156 13.60 1.37 -15.42
N PRO A 157 14.41 0.77 -14.54
CA PRO A 157 15.70 0.19 -14.92
C PRO A 157 15.57 -0.93 -15.97
N VAL A 158 14.48 -1.72 -15.90
CA VAL A 158 14.19 -2.78 -16.89
C VAL A 158 13.86 -2.16 -18.24
N VAL A 159 13.01 -1.13 -18.25
CA VAL A 159 12.63 -0.39 -19.47
C VAL A 159 13.85 0.28 -20.09
N ASP A 160 14.69 0.95 -19.29
CA ASP A 160 15.91 1.59 -19.75
C ASP A 160 16.87 0.56 -20.39
N ARG A 161 17.03 -0.60 -19.75
CA ARG A 161 17.86 -1.69 -20.28
C ARG A 161 17.30 -2.28 -21.58
N LEU A 162 15.98 -2.43 -21.67
CA LEU A 162 15.32 -2.87 -22.89
C LEU A 162 15.54 -1.85 -24.03
N ALA A 163 15.36 -0.58 -23.74
CA ALA A 163 15.59 0.50 -24.71
C ALA A 163 17.07 0.53 -25.21
N GLU A 164 18.03 0.34 -24.30
CA GLU A 164 19.44 0.20 -24.70
C GLU A 164 19.68 -1.00 -25.61
N HIS A 165 19.04 -2.14 -25.29
CA HIS A 165 19.16 -3.35 -26.10
C HIS A 165 18.57 -3.14 -27.50
N LEU A 166 17.38 -2.58 -27.60
CA LEU A 166 16.70 -2.29 -28.86
C LEU A 166 17.52 -1.31 -29.73
N LYS A 167 18.09 -0.27 -29.15
CA LYS A 167 18.94 0.71 -29.86
C LYS A 167 20.23 0.13 -30.44
N ARG A 168 20.64 -1.07 -30.05
CA ARG A 168 21.79 -1.78 -30.66
C ARG A 168 21.44 -2.39 -32.03
N SER A 169 20.15 -2.51 -32.34
CA SER A 169 19.69 -2.99 -33.62
C SER A 169 19.92 -1.94 -34.71
N GLY A 170 20.40 -2.37 -35.90
CA GLY A 170 20.59 -1.48 -37.05
C GLY A 170 19.30 -0.98 -37.69
N LYS A 171 18.15 -1.53 -37.30
CA LYS A 171 16.80 -1.12 -37.75
C LYS A 171 15.84 -1.19 -36.56
N LEU A 172 15.06 -0.12 -36.38
CA LEU A 172 13.97 -0.06 -35.40
C LEU A 172 12.66 0.12 -36.18
N PHE A 173 11.68 -0.69 -35.85
CA PHE A 173 10.30 -0.54 -36.34
C PHE A 173 9.50 0.06 -35.18
N MET A 174 8.73 1.09 -35.47
CA MET A 174 7.82 1.74 -34.53
C MET A 174 6.41 1.60 -35.08
N ASP A 175 5.48 1.23 -34.22
CA ASP A 175 4.05 1.23 -34.49
C ASP A 175 3.44 2.43 -33.77
N GLU A 176 2.41 3.07 -34.39
CA GLU A 176 1.74 4.25 -33.83
C GLU A 176 0.65 3.88 -32.84
#